data_9e07fb96e14d5cd24bfd13042a104f65
#
_entry.id   9e07fb96e14d5cd24bfd13042a104f65
#
_cell.length_a   1.000
_cell.length_b   1.000
_cell.length_c   1.000
_cell.angle_alpha   90.00
_cell.angle_beta   90.00
_cell.angle_gamma   90.00
#
_symmetry.space_group_name_H-M   'P 1'
#
loop_
_entity.id
_entity.type
_entity.pdbx_description
1 polymer ?
#
loop_
_entity_poly.entity_id
_entity_poly.type
_entity_poly.pdbx_seq_one_letter_code
_entity_poly.pdbx_strand_id
1 'polypeptide(L)'
;MFLVLIETSGNQNFIFATNKLKENIGASELTYRVGTQWLLEIIGDIVKNPNLKLWQDSDLLRQNLLNSNHNPPIEDDKQSIEIIIAVSGKALLITKDEETAQGIITKITKKCLEKAPGINVTGVYVEFDWNKPIQDAVKQVYRKIEIAQSNLFSSEFRFLKLPILSHCDTSGLPASQIEINPENDKIPISQVSFTKRNSANDSLKRMDKLVQKSNFKFPENTNDLEKNFEEKLNWLGIVHADGNGLGQIFFNFEQFIDNDLKSFSEKNRDYINKLRKFSLALDLCTQNAFKEAIKVFKEDGKISINENKTNEILPIIPLVLGGDDLTVVCDGKKALEFTEKFLLAFEEETARNDLEDVGNIINEVSQKALKSDGLSSCAGVAIVKPHFPFSVGYDLAESLLKSAKTVKNNVQNNDNKTVSCSALDFHIVYDSSGVDLELIRGRLELKENENIHTKLYKRPFVVTPSNKLKEATEFSQKWAKFYDWNEFKNKVKLITKNKRNSQNENDEKKYLPPNQSNKLRSALFRGKESGDAQFQLIYKRYENITIKLAESDKSLFQITPINSKENNKKTVYTTSFLDALDATDFL
;
A
#
# COMPACT_ATOMS: atom_id res chain seq x y z
N MET A 1 -4.78 -32.24 -17.30
CA MET A 1 -5.10 -31.33 -16.20
C MET A 1 -5.25 -29.91 -16.73
N PHE A 2 -5.89 -29.03 -15.99
CA PHE A 2 -6.10 -27.65 -16.43
C PHE A 2 -5.68 -26.68 -15.35
N LEU A 3 -4.83 -25.71 -15.70
CA LEU A 3 -4.47 -24.60 -14.82
C LEU A 3 -5.48 -23.46 -15.03
N VAL A 4 -6.12 -23.02 -13.96
CA VAL A 4 -7.20 -22.04 -13.97
C VAL A 4 -6.74 -20.77 -13.25
N LEU A 5 -6.89 -19.61 -13.89
CA LEU A 5 -6.64 -18.31 -13.29
C LEU A 5 -7.94 -17.50 -13.31
N ILE A 6 -8.31 -16.98 -12.14
CA ILE A 6 -9.44 -16.07 -11.94
C ILE A 6 -8.89 -14.79 -11.36
N GLU A 7 -9.22 -13.65 -11.95
CA GLU A 7 -8.67 -12.35 -11.51
C GLU A 7 -9.69 -11.24 -11.70
N THR A 8 -9.73 -10.33 -10.73
CA THR A 8 -10.45 -9.06 -10.86
C THR A 8 -9.56 -8.02 -11.55
N SER A 9 -10.18 -7.11 -12.31
CA SER A 9 -9.46 -6.01 -12.98
C SER A 9 -10.14 -4.67 -12.76
N GLY A 10 -9.36 -3.57 -12.84
CA GLY A 10 -9.85 -2.23 -12.57
C GLY A 10 -10.21 -2.02 -11.10
N ASN A 11 -9.54 -2.72 -10.17
CA ASN A 11 -9.84 -2.70 -8.73
C ASN A 11 -9.75 -1.30 -8.14
N GLN A 12 -8.75 -0.51 -8.52
CA GLN A 12 -8.57 0.87 -8.04
C GLN A 12 -9.82 1.71 -8.35
N ASN A 13 -10.27 1.70 -9.61
CA ASN A 13 -11.48 2.42 -10.00
C ASN A 13 -12.74 1.86 -9.30
N PHE A 14 -12.85 0.53 -9.16
CA PHE A 14 -13.98 -0.06 -8.47
C PHE A 14 -14.01 0.34 -6.98
N ILE A 15 -12.85 0.36 -6.31
CA ILE A 15 -12.76 0.66 -4.87
C ILE A 15 -12.82 2.16 -4.62
N PHE A 16 -12.04 2.99 -5.32
CA PHE A 16 -11.72 4.36 -4.94
C PHE A 16 -12.40 5.47 -5.77
N ALA A 17 -13.21 5.13 -6.77
CA ALA A 17 -13.89 6.12 -7.62
C ALA A 17 -14.96 6.98 -6.92
N THR A 18 -15.27 6.72 -5.65
CA THR A 18 -16.30 7.42 -4.89
C THR A 18 -15.72 8.15 -3.67
N ASN A 19 -16.31 9.29 -3.34
CA ASN A 19 -15.97 10.05 -2.13
C ASN A 19 -16.67 9.52 -0.86
N LYS A 20 -17.46 8.45 -0.96
CA LYS A 20 -18.13 7.82 0.19
C LYS A 20 -17.30 6.68 0.73
N LEU A 21 -16.59 6.90 1.83
CA LEU A 21 -15.68 5.94 2.44
C LEU A 21 -16.36 4.58 2.70
N LYS A 22 -17.64 4.58 3.12
CA LYS A 22 -18.43 3.35 3.30
C LYS A 22 -18.52 2.51 2.01
N GLU A 23 -18.62 3.16 0.84
CA GLU A 23 -18.62 2.46 -0.46
C GLU A 23 -17.23 1.89 -0.77
N ASN A 24 -16.16 2.60 -0.43
CA ASN A 24 -14.79 2.15 -0.66
C ASN A 24 -14.45 0.92 0.20
N ILE A 25 -14.82 0.94 1.50
CA ILE A 25 -14.70 -0.20 2.42
C ILE A 25 -15.43 -1.42 1.86
N GLY A 26 -16.68 -1.25 1.45
CA GLY A 26 -17.48 -2.35 0.91
C GLY A 26 -16.99 -2.85 -0.44
N ALA A 27 -16.48 -1.98 -1.30
CA ALA A 27 -15.89 -2.38 -2.58
C ALA A 27 -14.63 -3.24 -2.38
N SER A 28 -13.77 -2.88 -1.43
CA SER A 28 -12.62 -3.69 -1.05
C SER A 28 -13.03 -5.08 -0.54
N GLU A 29 -14.06 -5.15 0.31
CA GLU A 29 -14.60 -6.43 0.78
C GLU A 29 -15.14 -7.30 -0.37
N LEU A 30 -15.89 -6.70 -1.31
CA LEU A 30 -16.38 -7.42 -2.48
C LEU A 30 -15.22 -7.97 -3.32
N THR A 31 -14.16 -7.18 -3.52
CA THR A 31 -12.95 -7.64 -4.23
C THR A 31 -12.28 -8.80 -3.49
N TYR A 32 -12.15 -8.70 -2.16
CA TYR A 32 -11.61 -9.78 -1.32
C TYR A 32 -12.41 -11.07 -1.46
N ARG A 33 -13.74 -10.99 -1.47
CA ARG A 33 -14.62 -12.16 -1.56
C ARG A 33 -14.52 -12.93 -2.87
N VAL A 34 -14.17 -12.28 -3.97
CA VAL A 34 -14.04 -12.96 -5.27
C VAL A 34 -12.99 -14.06 -5.22
N GLY A 35 -11.78 -13.73 -4.80
CA GLY A 35 -10.65 -14.68 -4.76
C GLY A 35 -10.63 -15.59 -3.54
N THR A 36 -11.42 -15.28 -2.50
CA THR A 36 -11.46 -16.00 -1.23
C THR A 36 -12.83 -16.63 -0.97
N GLN A 37 -13.75 -15.93 -0.34
CA GLN A 37 -15.03 -16.47 0.11
C GLN A 37 -15.80 -17.21 -0.98
N TRP A 38 -16.12 -16.50 -2.07
CA TRP A 38 -17.03 -17.06 -3.07
C TRP A 38 -16.41 -18.20 -3.85
N LEU A 39 -15.11 -18.09 -4.12
CA LEU A 39 -14.36 -19.16 -4.76
C LEU A 39 -14.26 -20.39 -3.87
N LEU A 40 -13.87 -20.23 -2.61
CA LEU A 40 -13.70 -21.32 -1.66
C LEU A 40 -15.04 -22.01 -1.32
N GLU A 41 -16.13 -21.24 -1.24
CA GLU A 41 -17.49 -21.81 -1.11
C GLU A 41 -17.85 -22.68 -2.34
N ILE A 42 -17.59 -22.19 -3.57
CA ILE A 42 -17.86 -22.94 -4.82
C ILE A 42 -17.01 -24.22 -4.87
N ILE A 43 -15.73 -24.14 -4.55
CA ILE A 43 -14.84 -25.30 -4.53
C ILE A 43 -15.26 -26.27 -3.42
N GLY A 44 -15.53 -25.76 -2.21
CA GLY A 44 -15.99 -26.57 -1.08
C GLY A 44 -17.27 -27.34 -1.35
N ASP A 45 -18.19 -26.76 -2.15
CA ASP A 45 -19.40 -27.45 -2.59
C ASP A 45 -19.11 -28.54 -3.63
N ILE A 46 -18.17 -28.31 -4.56
CA ILE A 46 -17.77 -29.29 -5.58
C ILE A 46 -17.07 -30.48 -4.93
N VAL A 47 -16.07 -30.23 -4.08
CA VAL A 47 -15.27 -31.28 -3.42
C VAL A 47 -15.88 -31.80 -2.11
N LYS A 48 -17.05 -31.27 -1.70
CA LYS A 48 -17.75 -31.58 -0.45
C LYS A 48 -16.89 -31.40 0.80
N ASN A 49 -16.04 -30.36 0.81
CA ASN A 49 -15.16 -30.02 1.93
C ASN A 49 -15.63 -28.75 2.67
N PRO A 50 -16.25 -28.90 3.86
CA PRO A 50 -16.77 -27.76 4.62
C PRO A 50 -15.66 -26.85 5.20
N ASN A 51 -14.44 -27.36 5.37
CA ASN A 51 -13.33 -26.58 5.94
C ASN A 51 -12.89 -25.43 5.03
N LEU A 52 -13.08 -25.55 3.72
CA LEU A 52 -12.82 -24.46 2.77
C LEU A 52 -13.79 -23.27 2.94
N LYS A 53 -14.89 -23.44 3.67
CA LYS A 53 -15.86 -22.36 3.96
C LYS A 53 -15.46 -21.50 5.18
N LEU A 54 -14.38 -21.84 5.89
CA LEU A 54 -13.88 -21.12 7.06
C LEU A 54 -12.92 -19.96 6.67
N TRP A 55 -13.26 -19.23 5.63
CA TRP A 55 -12.46 -18.14 5.05
C TRP A 55 -12.44 -16.84 5.88
N GLN A 56 -13.35 -16.69 6.85
CA GLN A 56 -13.50 -15.46 7.65
C GLN A 56 -12.36 -15.21 8.65
N ASP A 57 -11.59 -16.24 8.93
CA ASP A 57 -10.44 -16.20 9.81
C ASP A 57 -9.19 -16.47 8.95
N SER A 58 -8.30 -15.48 8.85
CA SER A 58 -7.10 -15.57 8.00
C SER A 58 -6.15 -16.69 8.46
N ASP A 59 -6.08 -16.95 9.77
CA ASP A 59 -5.23 -18.01 10.33
C ASP A 59 -5.80 -19.39 9.96
N LEU A 60 -7.12 -19.58 10.11
CA LEU A 60 -7.79 -20.82 9.69
C LEU A 60 -7.73 -21.03 8.18
N LEU A 61 -7.89 -19.97 7.39
CA LEU A 61 -7.77 -20.05 5.94
C LEU A 61 -6.36 -20.52 5.54
N ARG A 62 -5.31 -19.94 6.13
CA ARG A 62 -3.93 -20.32 5.88
C ARG A 62 -3.69 -21.79 6.25
N GLN A 63 -4.10 -22.21 7.44
CA GLN A 63 -3.98 -23.60 7.89
C GLN A 63 -4.72 -24.57 6.98
N ASN A 64 -5.94 -24.25 6.56
CA ASN A 64 -6.72 -25.11 5.66
C ASN A 64 -6.07 -25.25 4.26
N LEU A 65 -5.53 -24.17 3.71
CA LEU A 65 -4.87 -24.21 2.40
C LEU A 65 -3.52 -24.96 2.43
N LEU A 66 -2.82 -24.95 3.55
CA LEU A 66 -1.56 -25.68 3.75
C LEU A 66 -1.77 -27.15 4.13
N ASN A 67 -2.93 -27.50 4.66
CA ASN A 67 -3.23 -28.87 5.10
C ASN A 67 -3.60 -29.76 3.92
N SER A 68 -2.80 -30.80 3.67
CA SER A 68 -3.06 -31.77 2.59
C SER A 68 -4.36 -32.55 2.73
N ASN A 69 -4.97 -32.63 3.92
CA ASN A 69 -6.30 -33.23 4.08
C ASN A 69 -7.44 -32.30 3.62
N HIS A 70 -7.24 -30.98 3.62
CA HIS A 70 -8.24 -29.98 3.23
C HIS A 70 -8.01 -29.46 1.81
N ASN A 71 -6.76 -29.42 1.36
CA ASN A 71 -6.34 -29.01 0.02
C ASN A 71 -5.31 -30.05 -0.51
N PRO A 72 -5.76 -31.28 -0.81
CA PRO A 72 -4.85 -32.35 -1.20
C PRO A 72 -4.20 -32.11 -2.56
N PRO A 73 -3.01 -32.70 -2.79
CA PRO A 73 -2.32 -32.63 -4.08
C PRO A 73 -3.19 -33.15 -5.24
N ILE A 74 -3.08 -32.52 -6.40
CA ILE A 74 -3.88 -32.89 -7.59
C ILE A 74 -3.53 -34.26 -8.13
N GLU A 75 -2.35 -34.80 -7.81
CA GLU A 75 -1.92 -36.16 -8.17
C GLU A 75 -2.71 -37.25 -7.42
N ASP A 76 -3.36 -36.90 -6.31
CA ASP A 76 -4.24 -37.81 -5.60
C ASP A 76 -5.45 -38.15 -6.50
N ASP A 77 -5.66 -39.44 -6.75
CA ASP A 77 -6.71 -39.90 -7.66
C ASP A 77 -8.12 -39.52 -7.24
N LYS A 78 -8.34 -39.28 -5.96
CA LYS A 78 -9.65 -38.89 -5.41
C LYS A 78 -9.93 -37.38 -5.51
N GLN A 79 -8.91 -36.59 -5.87
CA GLN A 79 -9.02 -35.13 -5.86
C GLN A 79 -9.26 -34.58 -7.26
N SER A 80 -10.20 -33.65 -7.41
CA SER A 80 -10.51 -32.98 -8.68
C SER A 80 -9.97 -31.56 -8.79
N ILE A 81 -9.65 -30.90 -7.66
CA ILE A 81 -9.24 -29.50 -7.60
C ILE A 81 -8.15 -29.33 -6.54
N GLU A 82 -7.09 -28.62 -6.87
CA GLU A 82 -6.09 -28.13 -5.92
C GLU A 82 -5.96 -26.61 -6.00
N ILE A 83 -5.98 -25.92 -4.84
CA ILE A 83 -5.85 -24.47 -4.72
C ILE A 83 -4.39 -24.11 -4.53
N ILE A 84 -3.84 -23.28 -5.44
CA ILE A 84 -2.46 -22.78 -5.35
C ILE A 84 -2.46 -21.41 -4.69
N ILE A 85 -3.27 -20.46 -5.21
CA ILE A 85 -3.43 -19.10 -4.69
C ILE A 85 -4.92 -18.82 -4.48
N ALA A 86 -5.28 -18.25 -3.33
CA ALA A 86 -6.59 -17.71 -3.04
C ALA A 86 -6.41 -16.45 -2.18
N VAL A 87 -6.37 -15.29 -2.84
CA VAL A 87 -6.16 -13.98 -2.20
C VAL A 87 -7.17 -12.97 -2.73
N SER A 88 -7.14 -11.75 -2.19
CA SER A 88 -8.03 -10.67 -2.63
C SER A 88 -8.02 -10.52 -4.16
N GLY A 89 -9.17 -10.74 -4.79
CA GLY A 89 -9.35 -10.54 -6.23
C GLY A 89 -8.59 -11.50 -7.16
N LYS A 90 -7.89 -12.52 -6.63
CA LYS A 90 -7.07 -13.43 -7.45
C LYS A 90 -7.08 -14.85 -6.93
N ALA A 91 -7.21 -15.81 -7.85
CA ALA A 91 -7.04 -17.23 -7.55
C ALA A 91 -6.36 -17.98 -8.67
N LEU A 92 -5.50 -18.93 -8.30
CA LEU A 92 -4.82 -19.87 -9.19
C LEU A 92 -5.12 -21.29 -8.71
N LEU A 93 -5.63 -22.14 -9.59
CA LEU A 93 -6.11 -23.50 -9.29
C LEU A 93 -5.61 -24.48 -10.33
N ILE A 94 -5.55 -25.77 -9.96
CA ILE A 94 -5.44 -26.87 -10.91
C ILE A 94 -6.70 -27.74 -10.82
N THR A 95 -7.26 -28.16 -11.96
CA THR A 95 -8.36 -29.11 -12.05
C THR A 95 -7.97 -30.31 -12.90
N LYS A 96 -8.58 -31.48 -12.64
CA LYS A 96 -8.32 -32.69 -13.43
C LYS A 96 -8.93 -32.63 -14.82
N ASP A 97 -10.08 -32.02 -14.96
CA ASP A 97 -10.86 -31.97 -16.20
C ASP A 97 -11.28 -30.54 -16.57
N GLU A 98 -11.62 -30.36 -17.83
CA GLU A 98 -12.04 -29.08 -18.42
C GLU A 98 -13.41 -28.64 -17.92
N GLU A 99 -14.34 -29.58 -17.74
CA GLU A 99 -15.71 -29.30 -17.28
C GLU A 99 -15.68 -28.65 -15.88
N THR A 100 -14.86 -29.18 -14.98
CA THR A 100 -14.63 -28.60 -13.64
C THR A 100 -14.07 -27.18 -13.75
N ALA A 101 -13.08 -26.94 -14.62
CA ALA A 101 -12.49 -25.62 -14.84
C ALA A 101 -13.53 -24.60 -15.33
N GLN A 102 -14.28 -24.95 -16.38
CA GLN A 102 -15.37 -24.12 -16.93
C GLN A 102 -16.49 -23.89 -15.91
N GLY A 103 -16.85 -24.94 -15.16
CA GLY A 103 -17.88 -24.88 -14.13
C GLY A 103 -17.53 -23.89 -13.00
N ILE A 104 -16.28 -23.88 -12.52
CA ILE A 104 -15.80 -22.93 -11.52
C ILE A 104 -15.87 -21.50 -12.07
N ILE A 105 -15.31 -21.25 -13.26
CA ILE A 105 -15.31 -19.93 -13.89
C ILE A 105 -16.74 -19.42 -14.07
N THR A 106 -17.64 -20.25 -14.58
CA THR A 106 -19.05 -19.90 -14.78
C THR A 106 -19.75 -19.54 -13.48
N LYS A 107 -19.56 -20.35 -12.42
CA LYS A 107 -20.19 -20.12 -11.12
C LYS A 107 -19.67 -18.84 -10.46
N ILE A 108 -18.35 -18.58 -10.49
CA ILE A 108 -17.78 -17.39 -9.85
C ILE A 108 -18.17 -16.12 -10.61
N THR A 109 -18.09 -16.12 -11.95
CA THR A 109 -18.47 -14.95 -12.75
C THR A 109 -19.95 -14.63 -12.61
N LYS A 110 -20.83 -15.63 -12.62
CA LYS A 110 -22.26 -15.46 -12.33
C LYS A 110 -22.50 -14.87 -10.94
N LYS A 111 -21.86 -15.43 -9.91
CA LYS A 111 -21.97 -14.94 -8.53
C LYS A 111 -21.51 -13.48 -8.39
N CYS A 112 -20.45 -13.09 -9.11
CA CYS A 112 -19.96 -11.71 -9.13
C CYS A 112 -20.96 -10.76 -9.81
N LEU A 113 -21.59 -11.16 -10.92
CA LEU A 113 -22.62 -10.36 -11.57
C LEU A 113 -23.82 -10.11 -10.66
N GLU A 114 -24.21 -11.11 -9.87
CA GLU A 114 -25.36 -11.04 -8.95
C GLU A 114 -25.04 -10.29 -7.64
N LYS A 115 -23.85 -10.53 -7.05
CA LYS A 115 -23.50 -10.10 -5.69
C LYS A 115 -22.53 -8.91 -5.63
N ALA A 116 -21.81 -8.61 -6.71
CA ALA A 116 -20.89 -7.47 -6.83
C ALA A 116 -21.06 -6.79 -8.19
N PRO A 117 -22.24 -6.24 -8.50
CA PRO A 117 -22.44 -5.53 -9.75
C PRO A 117 -21.41 -4.41 -9.87
N GLY A 118 -20.81 -4.28 -11.05
CA GLY A 118 -19.74 -3.28 -11.31
C GLY A 118 -18.32 -3.81 -11.19
N ILE A 119 -18.07 -4.94 -10.51
CA ILE A 119 -16.74 -5.56 -10.52
C ILE A 119 -16.45 -6.25 -11.85
N ASN A 120 -15.23 -6.16 -12.34
CA ASN A 120 -14.78 -6.93 -13.50
C ASN A 120 -14.05 -8.18 -13.01
N VAL A 121 -14.55 -9.35 -13.36
CA VAL A 121 -13.95 -10.65 -13.05
C VAL A 121 -13.76 -11.42 -14.34
N THR A 122 -12.54 -11.90 -14.55
CA THR A 122 -12.16 -12.73 -15.70
C THR A 122 -11.64 -14.06 -15.19
N GLY A 123 -12.08 -15.15 -15.80
CA GLY A 123 -11.55 -16.48 -15.58
C GLY A 123 -11.07 -17.07 -16.89
N VAL A 124 -9.91 -17.68 -16.89
CA VAL A 124 -9.31 -18.39 -18.02
C VAL A 124 -8.70 -19.69 -17.55
N TYR A 125 -8.55 -20.64 -18.46
CA TYR A 125 -7.85 -21.90 -18.19
C TYR A 125 -7.00 -22.30 -19.39
N VAL A 126 -5.94 -23.10 -19.13
CA VAL A 126 -5.07 -23.71 -20.12
C VAL A 126 -4.88 -25.18 -19.78
N GLU A 127 -4.76 -26.02 -20.81
CA GLU A 127 -4.39 -27.41 -20.61
C GLU A 127 -2.95 -27.53 -20.11
N PHE A 128 -2.71 -28.42 -19.16
CA PHE A 128 -1.43 -28.63 -18.52
C PHE A 128 -1.09 -30.13 -18.45
N ASP A 129 0.09 -30.48 -18.98
CA ASP A 129 0.67 -31.80 -18.89
C ASP A 129 1.62 -31.87 -17.68
N TRP A 130 1.32 -32.70 -16.69
CA TRP A 130 2.10 -32.84 -15.46
C TRP A 130 3.55 -33.23 -15.69
N ASN A 131 3.87 -33.85 -16.85
CA ASN A 131 5.21 -34.22 -17.25
C ASN A 131 5.98 -33.09 -17.95
N LYS A 132 5.43 -31.87 -17.99
CA LYS A 132 6.06 -30.66 -18.51
C LYS A 132 6.19 -29.61 -17.43
N PRO A 133 7.08 -28.60 -17.60
CA PRO A 133 7.21 -27.51 -16.62
C PRO A 133 5.88 -26.76 -16.43
N ILE A 134 5.42 -26.65 -15.19
CA ILE A 134 4.20 -25.89 -14.86
C ILE A 134 4.31 -24.40 -15.22
N GLN A 135 5.53 -23.86 -15.22
CA GLN A 135 5.81 -22.47 -15.55
C GLN A 135 5.35 -22.10 -16.97
N ASP A 136 5.42 -23.02 -17.92
CA ASP A 136 4.94 -22.77 -19.29
C ASP A 136 3.41 -22.58 -19.29
N ALA A 137 2.68 -23.40 -18.54
CA ALA A 137 1.23 -23.24 -18.37
C ALA A 137 0.91 -21.94 -17.60
N VAL A 138 1.69 -21.58 -16.60
CA VAL A 138 1.54 -20.30 -15.86
C VAL A 138 1.73 -19.12 -16.81
N LYS A 139 2.78 -19.07 -17.61
CA LYS A 139 2.98 -18.01 -18.60
C LYS A 139 1.84 -17.93 -19.62
N GLN A 140 1.34 -19.08 -20.07
CA GLN A 140 0.22 -19.13 -21.01
C GLN A 140 -1.10 -18.64 -20.39
N VAL A 141 -1.41 -19.01 -19.14
CA VAL A 141 -2.64 -18.58 -18.49
C VAL A 141 -2.65 -17.09 -18.20
N TYR A 142 -1.49 -16.51 -17.82
CA TYR A 142 -1.35 -15.05 -17.64
C TYR A 142 -1.51 -14.31 -18.97
N ARG A 143 -0.87 -14.77 -20.04
CA ARG A 143 -1.07 -14.18 -21.38
C ARG A 143 -2.54 -14.26 -21.84
N LYS A 144 -3.18 -15.38 -21.55
CA LYS A 144 -4.61 -15.58 -21.93
C LYS A 144 -5.55 -14.64 -21.16
N ILE A 145 -5.27 -14.40 -19.87
CA ILE A 145 -6.10 -13.48 -19.09
C ILE A 145 -5.89 -12.02 -19.49
N GLU A 146 -4.66 -11.59 -19.82
CA GLU A 146 -4.40 -10.25 -20.35
C GLU A 146 -5.18 -9.99 -21.65
N ILE A 147 -5.19 -10.95 -22.58
CA ILE A 147 -5.98 -10.85 -23.81
C ILE A 147 -7.47 -10.79 -23.50
N ALA A 148 -7.96 -11.62 -22.57
CA ALA A 148 -9.38 -11.64 -22.19
C ALA A 148 -9.79 -10.31 -21.53
N GLN A 149 -8.95 -9.76 -20.64
CA GLN A 149 -9.21 -8.49 -19.97
C GLN A 149 -9.17 -7.30 -20.93
N SER A 150 -8.26 -7.28 -21.92
CA SER A 150 -8.18 -6.22 -22.92
C SER A 150 -9.41 -6.13 -23.82
N ASN A 151 -10.17 -7.23 -23.93
CA ASN A 151 -11.41 -7.31 -24.69
C ASN A 151 -12.68 -7.05 -23.86
N LEU A 152 -12.54 -6.78 -22.55
CA LEU A 152 -13.68 -6.47 -21.71
C LEU A 152 -14.17 -5.04 -21.95
N PHE A 153 -15.47 -4.90 -22.14
CA PHE A 153 -16.11 -3.59 -22.03
C PHE A 153 -16.09 -3.10 -20.57
N SER A 154 -16.04 -1.77 -20.40
CA SER A 154 -16.20 -1.18 -19.06
C SER A 154 -17.47 -1.72 -18.39
N SER A 155 -17.39 -2.00 -17.09
CA SER A 155 -18.55 -2.49 -16.31
C SER A 155 -19.75 -1.54 -16.34
N GLU A 156 -19.52 -0.26 -16.61
CA GLU A 156 -20.58 0.75 -16.75
C GLU A 156 -21.53 0.45 -17.91
N PHE A 157 -21.05 -0.18 -18.99
CA PHE A 157 -21.91 -0.58 -20.11
C PHE A 157 -22.91 -1.69 -19.78
N ARG A 158 -22.77 -2.34 -18.61
CA ARG A 158 -23.73 -3.33 -18.12
C ARG A 158 -25.02 -2.69 -17.58
N PHE A 159 -25.01 -1.36 -17.35
CA PHE A 159 -26.15 -0.64 -16.79
C PHE A 159 -26.81 0.20 -17.88
N LEU A 160 -28.09 -0.09 -18.13
CA LEU A 160 -28.88 0.61 -19.14
C LEU A 160 -29.16 2.06 -18.70
N LYS A 161 -28.55 3.01 -19.39
CA LYS A 161 -28.73 4.47 -19.14
C LYS A 161 -29.88 4.98 -20.00
N LEU A 162 -31.05 5.19 -19.39
CA LEU A 162 -32.21 5.80 -20.04
C LEU A 162 -32.41 7.22 -19.50
N PRO A 163 -32.78 8.21 -20.35
CA PRO A 163 -32.96 9.60 -19.92
C PRO A 163 -34.01 9.81 -18.83
N ILE A 164 -34.96 8.88 -18.70
CA ILE A 164 -36.04 8.92 -17.69
C ILE A 164 -35.64 8.37 -16.33
N LEU A 165 -34.43 7.77 -16.20
CA LEU A 165 -33.96 7.20 -14.93
C LEU A 165 -33.19 8.25 -14.14
N SER A 166 -33.46 8.35 -12.85
CA SER A 166 -32.62 9.12 -11.93
C SER A 166 -31.22 8.49 -11.86
N HIS A 167 -30.22 9.33 -11.70
CA HIS A 167 -28.84 8.90 -11.50
C HIS A 167 -28.48 8.85 -10.01
N CYS A 168 -27.62 7.91 -9.67
CA CYS A 168 -27.04 7.82 -8.33
C CYS A 168 -26.00 8.94 -8.15
N ASP A 169 -26.11 9.72 -7.07
CA ASP A 169 -25.24 10.86 -6.80
C ASP A 169 -23.76 10.49 -6.62
N THR A 170 -23.48 9.26 -6.17
CA THR A 170 -22.10 8.81 -5.89
C THR A 170 -21.42 8.12 -7.07
N SER A 171 -22.17 7.34 -7.87
CA SER A 171 -21.59 6.57 -8.97
C SER A 171 -21.95 7.08 -10.36
N GLY A 172 -22.92 8.01 -10.49
CA GLY A 172 -23.44 8.45 -11.79
C GLY A 172 -24.17 7.36 -12.59
N LEU A 173 -24.32 6.14 -12.03
CA LEU A 173 -25.04 5.03 -12.65
C LEU A 173 -26.55 5.17 -12.43
N PRO A 174 -27.38 4.52 -13.26
CA PRO A 174 -28.82 4.54 -13.07
C PRO A 174 -29.21 4.06 -11.67
N ALA A 175 -30.12 4.80 -11.01
CA ALA A 175 -30.65 4.42 -9.72
C ALA A 175 -31.52 3.17 -9.84
N SER A 176 -31.37 2.23 -8.93
CA SER A 176 -32.17 1.00 -8.82
C SER A 176 -33.09 1.01 -7.61
N GLN A 177 -32.83 1.92 -6.65
CA GLN A 177 -33.57 2.03 -5.42
C GLN A 177 -33.40 3.42 -4.78
N ILE A 178 -34.19 3.69 -3.73
CA ILE A 178 -34.14 4.92 -2.95
C ILE A 178 -33.64 4.58 -1.56
N GLU A 179 -32.63 5.29 -1.09
CA GLU A 179 -32.16 5.29 0.29
C GLU A 179 -32.68 6.54 1.02
N ILE A 180 -33.01 6.42 2.29
CA ILE A 180 -33.40 7.55 3.14
C ILE A 180 -32.18 7.93 3.97
N ASN A 181 -31.70 9.17 3.83
CA ASN A 181 -30.58 9.67 4.61
C ASN A 181 -31.02 10.04 6.06
N PRO A 182 -30.10 10.32 6.98
CA PRO A 182 -30.42 10.75 8.35
C PRO A 182 -31.27 12.04 8.43
N GLU A 183 -31.26 12.85 7.38
CA GLU A 183 -32.02 14.10 7.25
C GLU A 183 -33.42 13.87 6.66
N ASN A 184 -33.78 12.60 6.45
CA ASN A 184 -35.04 12.13 5.88
C ASN A 184 -35.25 12.45 4.39
N ASP A 185 -34.17 12.77 3.64
CA ASP A 185 -34.21 12.96 2.20
C ASP A 185 -34.17 11.63 1.45
N LYS A 186 -34.88 11.56 0.33
CA LYS A 186 -34.91 10.41 -0.57
C LYS A 186 -33.78 10.54 -1.59
N ILE A 187 -32.73 9.72 -1.44
CA ILE A 187 -31.56 9.71 -2.32
C ILE A 187 -31.63 8.55 -3.29
N PRO A 188 -31.57 8.79 -4.62
CA PRO A 188 -31.50 7.72 -5.61
C PRO A 188 -30.14 7.03 -5.53
N ILE A 189 -30.10 5.71 -5.41
CA ILE A 189 -28.90 4.91 -5.29
C ILE A 189 -28.84 3.80 -6.35
N SER A 190 -27.67 3.63 -6.97
CA SER A 190 -27.44 2.54 -7.92
C SER A 190 -27.26 1.20 -7.20
N GLN A 191 -27.50 0.09 -7.92
CA GLN A 191 -27.25 -1.25 -7.38
C GLN A 191 -25.78 -1.42 -6.96
N VAL A 192 -24.83 -0.82 -7.68
CA VAL A 192 -23.40 -0.85 -7.36
C VAL A 192 -23.12 -0.20 -5.99
N SER A 193 -23.57 1.05 -5.81
CA SER A 193 -23.37 1.79 -4.55
C SER A 193 -24.08 1.12 -3.38
N PHE A 194 -25.31 0.62 -3.58
CA PHE A 194 -26.05 -0.10 -2.55
C PHE A 194 -25.33 -1.36 -2.09
N THR A 195 -24.85 -2.18 -3.03
CA THR A 195 -24.13 -3.42 -2.68
C THR A 195 -22.83 -3.14 -1.96
N LYS A 196 -22.08 -2.11 -2.40
CA LYS A 196 -20.87 -1.65 -1.71
C LYS A 196 -21.18 -1.23 -0.27
N ARG A 197 -22.19 -0.37 -0.04
CA ARG A 197 -22.58 0.09 1.31
C ARG A 197 -22.96 -1.06 2.24
N ASN A 198 -23.69 -2.04 1.73
CA ASN A 198 -24.12 -3.20 2.53
C ASN A 198 -22.96 -4.14 2.90
N SER A 199 -21.91 -4.19 2.08
CA SER A 199 -20.73 -5.03 2.34
C SER A 199 -19.72 -4.37 3.29
N ALA A 200 -19.85 -3.08 3.59
CA ALA A 200 -18.89 -2.36 4.43
C ALA A 200 -18.79 -2.92 5.86
N ASN A 201 -19.91 -3.23 6.48
CA ASN A 201 -19.94 -3.77 7.85
C ASN A 201 -19.27 -5.14 7.96
N ASP A 202 -19.32 -5.95 6.91
CA ASP A 202 -18.66 -7.25 6.91
C ASP A 202 -17.14 -7.11 6.76
N SER A 203 -16.68 -6.12 5.98
CA SER A 203 -15.27 -5.75 5.92
C SER A 203 -14.73 -5.38 7.31
N LEU A 204 -15.42 -4.47 8.00
CA LEU A 204 -15.02 -4.03 9.32
C LEU A 204 -14.99 -5.18 10.33
N LYS A 205 -16.00 -6.05 10.33
CA LYS A 205 -16.01 -7.27 11.19
C LYS A 205 -14.81 -8.18 10.89
N ARG A 206 -14.42 -8.33 9.64
CA ARG A 206 -13.24 -9.11 9.25
C ARG A 206 -11.95 -8.46 9.72
N MET A 207 -11.83 -7.14 9.54
CA MET A 207 -10.67 -6.38 10.01
C MET A 207 -10.59 -6.33 11.55
N ASP A 208 -11.71 -6.17 12.25
CA ASP A 208 -11.76 -6.21 13.72
C ASP A 208 -11.21 -7.53 14.27
N LYS A 209 -11.44 -8.67 13.60
CA LYS A 209 -10.87 -9.96 14.00
C LYS A 209 -9.34 -9.95 14.05
N LEU A 210 -8.69 -9.23 13.13
CA LEU A 210 -7.23 -9.11 13.10
C LEU A 210 -6.65 -8.43 14.35
N VAL A 211 -7.43 -7.51 14.96
CA VAL A 211 -7.03 -6.72 16.13
C VAL A 211 -7.75 -7.12 17.41
N GLN A 212 -8.64 -8.11 17.37
CA GLN A 212 -9.49 -8.55 18.49
C GLN A 212 -8.68 -8.94 19.73
N LYS A 213 -7.53 -9.59 19.57
CA LYS A 213 -6.62 -9.94 20.67
C LYS A 213 -6.07 -8.71 21.43
N SER A 214 -6.17 -7.51 20.82
CA SER A 214 -5.70 -6.25 21.39
C SER A 214 -6.81 -5.36 21.95
N ASN A 215 -8.07 -5.83 21.96
CA ASN A 215 -9.28 -5.09 22.39
C ASN A 215 -9.52 -3.80 21.58
N PHE A 216 -9.16 -3.79 20.29
CA PHE A 216 -9.39 -2.65 19.39
C PHE A 216 -10.54 -2.88 18.44
N LYS A 217 -11.11 -1.76 17.96
CA LYS A 217 -12.08 -1.69 16.86
C LYS A 217 -11.73 -0.56 15.92
N PHE A 218 -12.19 -0.70 14.68
CA PHE A 218 -12.10 0.34 13.67
C PHE A 218 -13.40 1.14 13.60
N PRO A 219 -13.34 2.46 13.31
CA PRO A 219 -14.51 3.29 13.11
C PRO A 219 -15.23 2.89 11.80
N GLU A 220 -16.56 3.04 11.80
CA GLU A 220 -17.37 2.65 10.64
C GLU A 220 -17.35 3.69 9.51
N ASN A 221 -17.00 4.93 9.82
CA ASN A 221 -16.95 6.05 8.87
C ASN A 221 -16.09 7.21 9.43
N THR A 222 -15.83 8.22 8.60
CA THR A 222 -15.05 9.41 9.01
C THR A 222 -15.72 10.22 10.10
N ASN A 223 -17.06 10.25 10.16
CA ASN A 223 -17.77 10.97 11.24
C ASN A 223 -17.53 10.30 12.59
N ASP A 224 -17.34 8.97 12.61
CA ASP A 224 -17.00 8.26 13.84
C ASP A 224 -15.55 8.52 14.23
N LEU A 225 -14.64 8.73 13.26
CA LEU A 225 -13.30 9.25 13.54
C LEU A 225 -13.36 10.62 14.23
N GLU A 226 -14.21 11.53 13.74
CA GLU A 226 -14.33 12.88 14.29
C GLU A 226 -15.03 12.92 15.66
N LYS A 227 -16.05 12.07 15.86
CA LYS A 227 -16.88 12.08 17.09
C LYS A 227 -16.26 11.36 18.25
N ASN A 228 -15.47 10.32 17.99
CA ASN A 228 -14.91 9.45 19.04
C ASN A 228 -13.59 9.99 19.62
N PHE A 229 -13.03 11.08 19.07
CA PHE A 229 -11.81 11.68 19.58
C PHE A 229 -12.09 13.05 20.18
N GLU A 230 -11.57 13.29 21.40
CA GLU A 230 -11.76 14.53 22.17
C GLU A 230 -11.23 15.77 21.44
N GLU A 231 -10.21 15.64 20.62
CA GLU A 231 -9.74 16.66 19.68
C GLU A 231 -10.33 16.37 18.30
N LYS A 232 -11.07 17.33 17.72
CA LYS A 232 -11.51 17.26 16.32
C LYS A 232 -10.31 16.91 15.45
N LEU A 233 -10.42 15.84 14.67
CA LEU A 233 -9.43 15.53 13.64
C LEU A 233 -9.41 16.66 12.63
N ASN A 234 -8.33 17.44 12.63
CA ASN A 234 -8.17 18.58 11.71
C ASN A 234 -7.52 18.16 10.38
N TRP A 235 -6.96 16.96 10.34
CA TRP A 235 -6.26 16.40 9.19
C TRP A 235 -6.51 14.90 9.10
N LEU A 236 -6.71 14.43 7.87
CA LEU A 236 -6.75 13.00 7.53
C LEU A 236 -5.52 12.64 6.74
N GLY A 237 -4.90 11.50 7.06
CA GLY A 237 -3.85 10.87 6.28
C GLY A 237 -4.44 9.76 5.42
N ILE A 238 -4.20 9.80 4.11
CA ILE A 238 -4.47 8.71 3.19
C ILE A 238 -3.11 8.08 2.88
N VAL A 239 -2.91 6.86 3.35
CA VAL A 239 -1.66 6.11 3.16
C VAL A 239 -1.92 4.98 2.17
N HIS A 240 -1.11 4.91 1.13
CA HIS A 240 -1.11 3.80 0.19
C HIS A 240 0.31 3.23 0.11
N ALA A 241 0.47 1.95 0.45
CA ALA A 241 1.75 1.24 0.42
C ALA A 241 1.64 -0.04 -0.40
N ASP A 242 2.73 -0.40 -1.09
CA ASP A 242 2.78 -1.56 -1.98
C ASP A 242 4.20 -2.13 -2.02
N GLY A 243 4.30 -3.45 -2.07
CA GLY A 243 5.56 -4.19 -2.05
C GLY A 243 6.43 -3.97 -3.27
N ASN A 244 7.75 -4.00 -3.08
CA ASN A 244 8.70 -3.78 -4.15
C ASN A 244 9.10 -5.09 -4.85
N GLY A 245 9.05 -5.11 -6.19
CA GLY A 245 9.62 -6.19 -7.00
C GLY A 245 8.83 -7.49 -7.05
N LEU A 246 7.67 -7.58 -6.39
CA LEU A 246 6.88 -8.81 -6.29
C LEU A 246 6.38 -9.32 -7.65
N GLY A 247 6.00 -8.44 -8.56
CA GLY A 247 5.60 -8.85 -9.91
C GLY A 247 6.69 -9.64 -10.64
N GLN A 248 7.97 -9.25 -10.49
CA GLN A 248 9.10 -9.98 -11.08
C GLN A 248 9.36 -11.31 -10.36
N ILE A 249 9.18 -11.36 -9.04
CA ILE A 249 9.31 -12.59 -8.25
C ILE A 249 8.26 -13.60 -8.71
N PHE A 250 6.98 -13.21 -8.80
CA PHE A 250 5.91 -14.09 -9.26
C PHE A 250 6.10 -14.53 -10.73
N PHE A 251 6.55 -13.62 -11.60
CA PHE A 251 6.77 -13.95 -13.01
C PHE A 251 7.93 -14.95 -13.24
N ASN A 252 8.98 -14.89 -12.42
CA ASN A 252 10.15 -15.73 -12.52
C ASN A 252 10.23 -16.77 -11.39
N PHE A 253 9.10 -17.20 -10.84
CA PHE A 253 9.05 -18.02 -9.63
C PHE A 253 9.74 -19.38 -9.78
N GLU A 254 9.89 -19.89 -11.02
CA GLU A 254 10.63 -21.12 -11.34
C GLU A 254 12.10 -21.10 -10.89
N GLN A 255 12.71 -19.93 -10.72
CA GLN A 255 14.10 -19.79 -10.27
C GLN A 255 14.30 -20.17 -8.79
N PHE A 256 13.20 -20.32 -8.03
CA PHE A 256 13.22 -20.62 -6.60
C PHE A 256 12.92 -22.08 -6.28
N ILE A 257 12.68 -22.91 -7.32
CA ILE A 257 12.51 -24.35 -7.19
C ILE A 257 13.86 -25.00 -6.83
N ASP A 258 13.80 -26.13 -6.13
CA ASP A 258 14.98 -26.89 -5.80
C ASP A 258 15.61 -27.50 -7.07
N ASN A 259 16.90 -27.19 -7.30
CA ASN A 259 17.63 -27.66 -8.47
C ASN A 259 18.00 -29.16 -8.42
N ASP A 260 17.98 -29.76 -7.24
CA ASP A 260 18.32 -31.18 -7.05
C ASP A 260 17.19 -32.13 -7.45
N LEU A 261 16.00 -31.62 -7.71
CA LEU A 261 14.85 -32.39 -8.18
C LEU A 261 15.05 -32.87 -9.62
N LYS A 262 14.81 -34.18 -9.85
CA LYS A 262 15.16 -34.85 -11.12
C LYS A 262 14.01 -34.87 -12.12
N SER A 263 12.77 -35.05 -11.65
CA SER A 263 11.59 -35.15 -12.50
C SER A 263 10.80 -33.84 -12.58
N PHE A 264 10.07 -33.64 -13.68
CA PHE A 264 9.13 -32.51 -13.78
C PHE A 264 8.02 -32.61 -12.76
N SER A 265 7.57 -33.81 -12.40
CA SER A 265 6.56 -34.01 -11.37
C SER A 265 7.00 -33.45 -10.02
N GLU A 266 8.23 -33.77 -9.58
CA GLU A 266 8.79 -33.24 -8.33
C GLU A 266 8.95 -31.71 -8.38
N LYS A 267 9.45 -31.17 -9.51
CA LYS A 267 9.61 -29.72 -9.71
C LYS A 267 8.28 -28.99 -9.70
N ASN A 268 7.25 -29.54 -10.35
CA ASN A 268 5.91 -28.95 -10.36
C ASN A 268 5.31 -28.96 -8.95
N ARG A 269 5.50 -30.05 -8.19
CA ARG A 269 5.03 -30.13 -6.81
C ARG A 269 5.74 -29.11 -5.90
N ASP A 270 7.06 -28.98 -6.02
CA ASP A 270 7.83 -27.99 -5.28
C ASP A 270 7.40 -26.56 -5.64
N TYR A 271 7.21 -26.28 -6.94
CA TYR A 271 6.69 -25.00 -7.43
C TYR A 271 5.35 -24.64 -6.78
N ILE A 272 4.37 -25.54 -6.82
CA ILE A 272 3.04 -25.32 -6.26
C ILE A 272 3.11 -25.06 -4.76
N ASN A 273 3.85 -25.88 -4.03
CA ASN A 273 3.97 -25.77 -2.58
C ASN A 273 4.67 -24.47 -2.16
N LYS A 274 5.76 -24.11 -2.84
CA LYS A 274 6.49 -22.86 -2.56
C LYS A 274 5.68 -21.62 -2.91
N LEU A 275 5.01 -21.62 -4.07
CA LEU A 275 4.18 -20.50 -4.50
C LEU A 275 2.99 -20.28 -3.56
N ARG A 276 2.32 -21.36 -3.12
CA ARG A 276 1.26 -21.32 -2.12
C ARG A 276 1.76 -20.72 -0.80
N LYS A 277 2.87 -21.28 -0.27
CA LYS A 277 3.48 -20.79 0.97
C LYS A 277 3.90 -19.33 0.87
N PHE A 278 4.52 -18.94 -0.25
CA PHE A 278 4.95 -17.56 -0.47
C PHE A 278 3.78 -16.57 -0.48
N SER A 279 2.70 -16.91 -1.19
CA SER A 279 1.50 -16.08 -1.24
C SER A 279 0.85 -15.90 0.14
N LEU A 280 0.74 -16.99 0.91
CA LEU A 280 0.16 -16.96 2.27
C LEU A 280 1.07 -16.27 3.28
N ALA A 281 2.39 -16.44 3.15
CA ALA A 281 3.37 -15.78 3.99
C ALA A 281 3.39 -14.26 3.77
N LEU A 282 3.25 -13.81 2.52
CA LEU A 282 3.20 -12.39 2.18
C LEU A 282 2.01 -11.71 2.84
N ASP A 283 0.82 -12.31 2.75
CA ASP A 283 -0.39 -11.81 3.40
C ASP A 283 -0.23 -11.75 4.94
N LEU A 284 0.37 -12.78 5.54
CA LEU A 284 0.66 -12.82 6.98
C LEU A 284 1.64 -11.72 7.40
N CYS A 285 2.74 -11.50 6.66
CA CYS A 285 3.71 -10.45 6.95
C CYS A 285 3.06 -9.06 6.89
N THR A 286 2.24 -8.81 5.87
CA THR A 286 1.53 -7.54 5.71
C THR A 286 0.55 -7.30 6.88
N GLN A 287 -0.20 -8.32 7.29
CA GLN A 287 -1.09 -8.25 8.45
C GLN A 287 -0.32 -8.00 9.75
N ASN A 288 0.82 -8.66 9.96
CA ASN A 288 1.65 -8.47 11.15
C ASN A 288 2.28 -7.08 11.19
N ALA A 289 2.81 -6.60 10.04
CA ALA A 289 3.33 -5.25 9.91
C ALA A 289 2.26 -4.19 10.20
N PHE A 290 1.04 -4.39 9.74
CA PHE A 290 -0.10 -3.54 10.06
C PHE A 290 -0.42 -3.55 11.56
N LYS A 291 -0.48 -4.74 12.19
CA LYS A 291 -0.71 -4.86 13.65
C LYS A 291 0.36 -4.16 14.48
N GLU A 292 1.61 -4.16 14.03
CA GLU A 292 2.70 -3.44 14.67
C GLU A 292 2.56 -1.92 14.49
N ALA A 293 2.26 -1.47 13.28
CA ALA A 293 2.15 -0.06 12.94
C ALA A 293 0.98 0.65 13.65
N ILE A 294 -0.18 -0.01 13.83
CA ILE A 294 -1.33 0.59 14.53
C ILE A 294 -1.06 0.90 16.00
N LYS A 295 0.02 0.35 16.60
CA LYS A 295 0.41 0.68 17.98
C LYS A 295 0.78 2.16 18.16
N VAL A 296 1.13 2.86 17.09
CA VAL A 296 1.36 4.32 17.09
C VAL A 296 0.15 5.08 17.62
N PHE A 297 -1.07 4.59 17.38
CA PHE A 297 -2.30 5.21 17.84
C PHE A 297 -2.63 4.94 19.32
N LYS A 298 -1.94 3.97 19.97
CA LYS A 298 -2.11 3.65 21.40
C LYS A 298 -1.43 4.65 22.32
N GLU A 299 -0.30 5.23 21.91
CA GLU A 299 0.61 5.93 22.81
C GLU A 299 0.08 7.27 23.33
N ASP A 300 -0.95 7.83 22.73
CA ASP A 300 -1.51 9.11 23.15
C ASP A 300 -2.55 9.03 24.28
N GLY A 301 -2.92 7.83 24.75
CA GLY A 301 -3.72 7.60 25.97
C GLY A 301 -5.09 8.29 26.04
N LYS A 302 -5.60 8.82 24.93
CA LYS A 302 -6.82 9.62 24.85
C LYS A 302 -7.87 9.00 23.95
N ILE A 303 -8.13 7.72 24.18
CA ILE A 303 -9.23 7.08 23.47
C ILE A 303 -10.45 7.18 24.38
N SER A 304 -11.45 7.95 23.94
CA SER A 304 -12.73 8.06 24.64
C SER A 304 -13.41 6.70 24.63
N ILE A 305 -13.53 6.13 25.83
CA ILE A 305 -14.27 4.89 26.05
C ILE A 305 -15.73 5.30 26.25
N ASN A 306 -16.62 4.84 25.40
CA ASN A 306 -18.06 4.87 25.72
C ASN A 306 -18.30 3.94 26.90
N GLU A 307 -18.87 4.44 27.99
CA GLU A 307 -18.96 3.88 29.34
C GLU A 307 -19.50 2.43 29.47
N ASN A 308 -19.86 1.78 28.35
CA ASN A 308 -20.40 0.40 28.32
C ASN A 308 -19.72 -0.52 27.28
N LYS A 309 -18.57 -0.17 26.68
CA LYS A 309 -17.88 -1.06 25.74
C LYS A 309 -16.39 -1.21 26.06
N THR A 310 -15.96 -2.44 26.21
CA THR A 310 -14.60 -2.89 26.53
C THR A 310 -13.56 -2.71 25.40
N ASN A 311 -13.94 -2.15 24.26
CA ASN A 311 -13.06 -2.03 23.08
C ASN A 311 -12.72 -0.56 22.80
N GLU A 312 -11.45 -0.28 22.58
CA GLU A 312 -10.94 1.02 22.15
C GLU A 312 -11.10 1.20 20.64
N ILE A 313 -11.61 2.36 20.20
CA ILE A 313 -11.70 2.71 18.76
C ILE A 313 -10.40 3.39 18.37
N LEU A 314 -9.71 2.87 17.34
CA LEU A 314 -8.48 3.46 16.81
C LEU A 314 -8.80 4.52 15.74
N PRO A 315 -8.01 5.64 15.64
CA PRO A 315 -8.21 6.67 14.61
C PRO A 315 -7.66 6.24 13.24
N ILE A 316 -8.03 5.06 12.77
CA ILE A 316 -7.61 4.49 11.50
C ILE A 316 -8.70 3.59 10.93
N ILE A 317 -8.90 3.65 9.62
CA ILE A 317 -9.81 2.79 8.87
C ILE A 317 -9.00 2.08 7.77
N PRO A 318 -8.79 0.77 7.86
CA PRO A 318 -8.19 0.01 6.79
C PRO A 318 -9.18 -0.16 5.64
N LEU A 319 -8.78 0.23 4.43
CA LEU A 319 -9.56 0.08 3.20
C LEU A 319 -9.13 -1.15 2.43
N VAL A 320 -7.81 -1.32 2.23
CA VAL A 320 -7.21 -2.49 1.61
C VAL A 320 -6.13 -3.01 2.55
N LEU A 321 -6.15 -4.28 2.83
CA LEU A 321 -5.11 -5.01 3.56
C LEU A 321 -5.10 -6.45 3.05
N GLY A 322 -4.10 -6.80 2.29
CA GLY A 322 -3.94 -8.16 1.76
C GLY A 322 -2.89 -8.27 0.67
N GLY A 323 -2.24 -9.43 0.62
CA GLY A 323 -1.06 -9.60 -0.22
C GLY A 323 0.05 -8.67 0.27
N ASP A 324 0.50 -7.77 -0.59
CA ASP A 324 1.52 -6.73 -0.31
C ASP A 324 0.93 -5.31 -0.24
N ASP A 325 -0.37 -5.18 -0.48
CA ASP A 325 -1.06 -3.89 -0.55
C ASP A 325 -1.64 -3.47 0.80
N LEU A 326 -1.41 -2.21 1.16
CA LEU A 326 -2.05 -1.52 2.25
C LEU A 326 -2.63 -0.19 1.78
N THR A 327 -3.91 0.05 2.05
CA THR A 327 -4.51 1.39 1.94
C THR A 327 -5.30 1.68 3.20
N VAL A 328 -4.99 2.80 3.86
CA VAL A 328 -5.69 3.23 5.08
C VAL A 328 -6.03 4.72 5.06
N VAL A 329 -7.07 5.07 5.81
CA VAL A 329 -7.37 6.47 6.21
C VAL A 329 -7.19 6.56 7.71
N CYS A 330 -6.40 7.52 8.18
CA CYS A 330 -6.11 7.66 9.60
C CYS A 330 -6.00 9.13 10.03
N ASP A 331 -5.75 9.38 11.32
CA ASP A 331 -5.36 10.70 11.80
C ASP A 331 -4.12 11.20 11.04
N GLY A 332 -4.24 12.34 10.36
CA GLY A 332 -3.17 12.94 9.57
C GLY A 332 -1.93 13.26 10.38
N LYS A 333 -2.08 13.60 11.67
CA LYS A 333 -0.94 13.89 12.56
C LYS A 333 -0.07 12.68 12.85
N LYS A 334 -0.60 11.47 12.70
CA LYS A 334 0.09 10.21 12.96
C LYS A 334 0.40 9.42 11.67
N ALA A 335 -0.06 9.92 10.51
CA ALA A 335 0.05 9.20 9.25
C ALA A 335 1.50 8.88 8.85
N LEU A 336 2.42 9.82 9.03
CA LEU A 336 3.84 9.63 8.70
C LEU A 336 4.52 8.63 9.65
N GLU A 337 4.24 8.73 10.94
CA GLU A 337 4.77 7.82 11.95
C GLU A 337 4.23 6.39 11.76
N PHE A 338 2.92 6.25 11.49
CA PHE A 338 2.30 4.97 11.13
C PHE A 338 2.96 4.36 9.89
N THR A 339 3.18 5.16 8.85
CA THR A 339 3.77 4.70 7.59
C THR A 339 5.20 4.22 7.80
N GLU A 340 6.03 4.97 8.52
CA GLU A 340 7.38 4.56 8.89
C GLU A 340 7.38 3.21 9.61
N LYS A 341 6.54 3.08 10.65
CA LYS A 341 6.43 1.84 11.43
C LYS A 341 5.98 0.66 10.58
N PHE A 342 5.01 0.87 9.69
CA PHE A 342 4.56 -0.17 8.76
C PHE A 342 5.68 -0.65 7.83
N LEU A 343 6.41 0.28 7.20
CA LEU A 343 7.49 -0.07 6.27
C LEU A 343 8.61 -0.84 6.96
N LEU A 344 9.03 -0.41 8.16
CA LEU A 344 10.06 -1.09 8.94
C LEU A 344 9.59 -2.47 9.43
N ALA A 345 8.36 -2.57 9.92
CA ALA A 345 7.79 -3.84 10.37
C ALA A 345 7.59 -4.82 9.20
N PHE A 346 7.24 -4.34 8.00
CA PHE A 346 7.14 -5.18 6.81
C PHE A 346 8.50 -5.78 6.42
N GLU A 347 9.58 -4.98 6.46
CA GLU A 347 10.94 -5.48 6.26
C GLU A 347 11.34 -6.53 7.31
N GLU A 348 10.99 -6.30 8.57
CA GLU A 348 11.31 -7.21 9.68
C GLU A 348 10.54 -8.52 9.57
N GLU A 349 9.23 -8.46 9.32
CA GLU A 349 8.38 -9.66 9.19
C GLU A 349 8.77 -10.51 7.98
N THR A 350 9.08 -9.89 6.84
CA THR A 350 9.49 -10.60 5.62
C THR A 350 10.89 -11.20 5.71
N ALA A 351 11.75 -10.70 6.61
CA ALA A 351 13.08 -11.23 6.87
C ALA A 351 13.09 -12.39 7.90
N ARG A 352 11.95 -12.70 8.55
CA ARG A 352 11.87 -13.75 9.56
C ARG A 352 12.09 -15.15 8.98
N ASN A 353 12.73 -16.02 9.78
CA ASN A 353 12.97 -17.42 9.45
C ASN A 353 11.98 -18.39 10.11
N ASP A 354 11.10 -17.88 10.97
CA ASP A 354 10.22 -18.65 11.87
C ASP A 354 8.74 -18.22 11.76
N LEU A 355 8.31 -17.84 10.56
CA LEU A 355 6.90 -17.49 10.35
C LEU A 355 6.00 -18.72 10.54
N GLU A 356 4.92 -18.55 11.32
CA GLU A 356 3.93 -19.58 11.61
C GLU A 356 3.48 -20.32 10.33
N ASP A 357 3.46 -21.65 10.36
CA ASP A 357 2.99 -22.54 9.29
C ASP A 357 3.71 -22.42 7.93
N VAL A 358 4.36 -21.28 7.63
CA VAL A 358 4.99 -21.00 6.32
C VAL A 358 6.52 -20.95 6.36
N GLY A 359 7.12 -20.88 7.56
CA GLY A 359 8.58 -20.93 7.76
C GLY A 359 9.31 -19.71 7.21
N ASN A 360 10.42 -19.95 6.49
CA ASN A 360 11.33 -18.92 5.98
C ASN A 360 11.16 -18.62 4.48
N ILE A 361 10.05 -19.01 3.87
CA ILE A 361 9.89 -18.99 2.40
C ILE A 361 10.13 -17.59 1.78
N ILE A 362 9.70 -16.51 2.45
CA ILE A 362 9.90 -15.15 1.91
C ILE A 362 11.38 -14.79 1.95
N ASN A 363 12.07 -15.06 3.07
CA ASN A 363 13.49 -14.77 3.19
C ASN A 363 14.32 -15.60 2.19
N GLU A 364 13.98 -16.89 2.02
CA GLU A 364 14.63 -17.75 1.02
C GLU A 364 14.48 -17.21 -0.40
N VAL A 365 13.26 -16.78 -0.79
CA VAL A 365 12.99 -16.21 -2.11
C VAL A 365 13.68 -14.87 -2.28
N SER A 366 13.61 -13.98 -1.27
CA SER A 366 14.24 -12.66 -1.34
C SER A 366 15.76 -12.73 -1.44
N GLN A 367 16.40 -13.65 -0.72
CA GLN A 367 17.84 -13.90 -0.83
C GLN A 367 18.24 -14.33 -2.25
N LYS A 368 17.46 -15.21 -2.88
CA LYS A 368 17.72 -15.65 -4.26
C LYS A 368 17.43 -14.55 -5.28
N ALA A 369 16.31 -13.80 -5.12
CA ALA A 369 15.85 -12.80 -6.07
C ALA A 369 16.59 -11.46 -5.97
N LEU A 370 16.77 -10.95 -4.74
CA LEU A 370 17.21 -9.59 -4.45
C LEU A 370 18.54 -9.52 -3.71
N LYS A 371 19.13 -10.66 -3.32
CA LYS A 371 20.33 -10.73 -2.46
C LYS A 371 20.16 -9.95 -1.16
N SER A 372 18.98 -10.01 -0.57
CA SER A 372 18.59 -9.22 0.59
C SER A 372 17.77 -10.05 1.56
N ASP A 373 17.93 -9.79 2.86
CA ASP A 373 17.05 -10.35 3.89
C ASP A 373 15.69 -9.67 3.82
N GLY A 374 14.66 -10.44 3.46
CA GLY A 374 13.29 -9.96 3.37
C GLY A 374 13.00 -9.06 2.16
N LEU A 375 11.78 -8.59 2.12
CA LEU A 375 11.23 -7.70 1.09
C LEU A 375 11.12 -6.29 1.63
N SER A 376 11.00 -5.31 0.72
CA SER A 376 10.73 -3.92 1.06
C SER A 376 9.42 -3.45 0.48
N SER A 377 8.89 -2.36 1.01
CA SER A 377 7.67 -1.72 0.52
C SER A 377 7.88 -0.21 0.40
N CYS A 378 7.19 0.42 -0.55
CA CYS A 378 7.13 1.87 -0.66
C CYS A 378 5.76 2.39 -0.29
N ALA A 379 5.69 3.65 0.17
CA ALA A 379 4.42 4.27 0.53
C ALA A 379 4.32 5.71 0.02
N GLY A 380 3.09 6.10 -0.35
CA GLY A 380 2.67 7.46 -0.58
C GLY A 380 1.69 7.91 0.50
N VAL A 381 1.90 9.11 1.05
CA VAL A 381 1.08 9.67 2.14
C VAL A 381 0.52 11.03 1.72
N ALA A 382 -0.77 11.10 1.47
CA ALA A 382 -1.49 12.34 1.25
C ALA A 382 -2.16 12.80 2.56
N ILE A 383 -1.78 13.98 3.07
CA ILE A 383 -2.38 14.57 4.26
C ILE A 383 -3.33 15.68 3.82
N VAL A 384 -4.61 15.53 4.11
CA VAL A 384 -5.69 16.36 3.58
C VAL A 384 -6.64 16.82 4.69
N LYS A 385 -7.49 17.83 4.40
CA LYS A 385 -8.56 18.22 5.32
C LYS A 385 -9.69 17.19 5.33
N PRO A 386 -10.48 17.04 6.43
CA PRO A 386 -11.50 16.01 6.57
C PRO A 386 -12.57 16.00 5.46
N HIS A 387 -12.91 17.15 4.91
CA HIS A 387 -13.90 17.27 3.82
C HIS A 387 -13.28 17.29 2.41
N PHE A 388 -11.98 17.00 2.31
CA PHE A 388 -11.33 16.90 1.00
C PHE A 388 -11.87 15.67 0.24
N PRO A 389 -12.08 15.77 -1.09
CA PRO A 389 -12.57 14.65 -1.88
C PRO A 389 -11.63 13.44 -1.76
N PHE A 390 -12.16 12.32 -1.25
CA PHE A 390 -11.32 11.14 -0.96
C PHE A 390 -10.64 10.58 -2.21
N SER A 391 -11.37 10.48 -3.34
CA SER A 391 -10.80 9.96 -4.60
C SER A 391 -9.58 10.77 -5.04
N VAL A 392 -9.65 12.10 -4.95
CA VAL A 392 -8.53 12.99 -5.31
C VAL A 392 -7.35 12.83 -4.35
N GLY A 393 -7.64 12.67 -3.05
CA GLY A 393 -6.60 12.39 -2.05
C GLY A 393 -5.92 11.04 -2.26
N TYR A 394 -6.68 10.01 -2.67
CA TYR A 394 -6.14 8.71 -3.02
C TYR A 394 -5.27 8.76 -4.28
N ASP A 395 -5.71 9.44 -5.35
CA ASP A 395 -4.91 9.61 -6.57
C ASP A 395 -3.57 10.30 -6.29
N LEU A 396 -3.58 11.26 -5.36
CA LEU A 396 -2.36 11.89 -4.89
C LEU A 396 -1.47 10.89 -4.13
N ALA A 397 -2.03 10.10 -3.20
CA ALA A 397 -1.29 9.07 -2.46
C ALA A 397 -0.68 8.03 -3.40
N GLU A 398 -1.39 7.61 -4.45
CA GLU A 398 -0.88 6.72 -5.49
C GLU A 398 0.27 7.36 -6.28
N SER A 399 0.15 8.65 -6.65
CA SER A 399 1.20 9.39 -7.33
C SER A 399 2.46 9.52 -6.46
N LEU A 400 2.29 9.74 -5.16
CA LEU A 400 3.37 9.76 -4.17
C LEU A 400 4.01 8.38 -4.00
N LEU A 401 3.24 7.30 -4.00
CA LEU A 401 3.76 5.93 -4.00
C LEU A 401 4.61 5.67 -5.25
N LYS A 402 4.14 6.04 -6.44
CA LYS A 402 4.91 5.93 -7.68
C LYS A 402 6.23 6.70 -7.60
N SER A 403 6.21 7.88 -6.99
CA SER A 403 7.41 8.67 -6.70
C SER A 403 8.34 7.94 -5.72
N ALA A 404 7.84 7.39 -4.62
CA ALA A 404 8.64 6.62 -3.66
C ALA A 404 9.30 5.39 -4.33
N LYS A 405 8.60 4.71 -5.22
CA LYS A 405 9.13 3.56 -5.98
C LYS A 405 10.29 3.90 -6.93
N THR A 406 10.53 5.19 -7.26
CA THR A 406 11.69 5.60 -8.07
C THR A 406 13.03 5.40 -7.35
N VAL A 407 13.03 5.26 -6.02
CA VAL A 407 14.23 4.97 -5.20
C VAL A 407 14.96 3.72 -5.70
N LYS A 408 14.23 2.70 -6.16
CA LYS A 408 14.80 1.46 -6.71
C LYS A 408 15.79 1.68 -7.86
N ASN A 409 15.66 2.78 -8.61
CA ASN A 409 16.55 3.09 -9.74
C ASN A 409 17.92 3.54 -9.27
N ASN A 410 18.06 4.02 -8.03
CA ASN A 410 19.27 4.57 -7.45
C ASN A 410 19.92 3.66 -6.42
N VAL A 411 19.16 2.68 -5.88
CA VAL A 411 19.66 1.72 -4.87
C VAL A 411 19.85 0.37 -5.53
N GLN A 412 21.05 0.15 -6.08
CA GLN A 412 21.41 -1.03 -6.88
C GLN A 412 22.71 -1.66 -6.35
N ASN A 413 22.87 -2.96 -6.59
CA ASN A 413 24.10 -3.68 -6.34
C ASN A 413 25.07 -3.58 -7.55
N ASN A 414 26.24 -4.23 -7.45
CA ASN A 414 27.24 -4.23 -8.52
C ASN A 414 26.77 -4.88 -9.84
N ASP A 415 25.76 -5.73 -9.79
CA ASP A 415 25.14 -6.37 -10.96
C ASP A 415 24.02 -5.51 -11.60
N ASN A 416 23.86 -4.25 -11.17
CA ASN A 416 22.76 -3.34 -11.51
C ASN A 416 21.36 -3.91 -11.16
N LYS A 417 21.27 -4.83 -10.20
CA LYS A 417 20.00 -5.31 -9.67
C LYS A 417 19.57 -4.43 -8.50
N THR A 418 18.26 -4.19 -8.40
CA THR A 418 17.69 -3.42 -7.29
C THR A 418 17.93 -4.14 -5.96
N VAL A 419 18.42 -3.41 -4.97
CA VAL A 419 18.51 -3.88 -3.58
C VAL A 419 17.19 -3.54 -2.87
N SER A 420 16.74 -4.42 -1.98
CA SER A 420 15.54 -4.22 -1.18
C SER A 420 15.67 -2.94 -0.35
N CYS A 421 14.79 -1.97 -0.59
CA CYS A 421 14.85 -0.65 0.03
C CYS A 421 13.45 -0.04 0.13
N SER A 422 12.99 0.22 1.34
CA SER A 422 11.73 0.90 1.61
C SER A 422 11.89 2.41 1.56
N ALA A 423 10.88 3.07 0.98
CA ALA A 423 10.86 4.52 0.87
C ALA A 423 9.46 5.08 1.04
N LEU A 424 9.36 6.32 1.47
CA LEU A 424 8.10 7.04 1.54
C LEU A 424 8.20 8.41 0.87
N ASP A 425 7.07 8.81 0.31
CA ASP A 425 6.85 10.16 -0.18
C ASP A 425 5.56 10.71 0.42
N PHE A 426 5.50 12.00 0.69
CA PHE A 426 4.31 12.60 1.29
C PHE A 426 4.02 13.99 0.74
N HIS A 427 2.78 14.42 0.85
CA HIS A 427 2.37 15.79 0.58
C HIS A 427 1.22 16.22 1.49
N ILE A 428 1.28 17.47 1.98
CA ILE A 428 0.24 18.08 2.79
C ILE A 428 -0.53 19.06 1.92
N VAL A 429 -1.83 18.82 1.76
CA VAL A 429 -2.72 19.63 0.93
C VAL A 429 -3.36 20.71 1.77
N TYR A 430 -2.83 21.92 1.68
CA TYR A 430 -3.40 23.10 2.36
C TYR A 430 -4.53 23.76 1.57
N ASP A 431 -4.52 23.59 0.25
CA ASP A 431 -5.45 24.21 -0.70
C ASP A 431 -5.94 23.17 -1.71
N SER A 432 -7.22 23.23 -2.08
CA SER A 432 -7.82 22.31 -3.06
C SER A 432 -7.51 22.65 -4.53
N SER A 433 -6.81 23.75 -4.80
CA SER A 433 -6.45 24.17 -6.14
C SER A 433 -5.19 23.45 -6.64
N GLY A 434 -5.37 22.33 -7.32
CA GLY A 434 -4.31 21.64 -8.05
C GLY A 434 -3.55 20.61 -7.21
N VAL A 435 -3.99 19.37 -7.28
CA VAL A 435 -3.40 18.21 -6.56
C VAL A 435 -2.53 17.35 -7.49
N ASP A 436 -2.18 17.85 -8.66
CA ASP A 436 -1.25 17.18 -9.56
C ASP A 436 0.19 17.28 -9.01
N LEU A 437 0.79 16.13 -8.70
CA LEU A 437 2.11 16.06 -8.08
C LEU A 437 3.21 16.65 -8.97
N GLU A 438 3.13 16.49 -10.28
CA GLU A 438 4.11 17.03 -11.23
C GLU A 438 4.06 18.56 -11.25
N LEU A 439 2.84 19.13 -11.27
CA LEU A 439 2.65 20.57 -11.20
C LEU A 439 3.11 21.15 -9.86
N ILE A 440 2.79 20.47 -8.75
CA ILE A 440 3.25 20.88 -7.40
C ILE A 440 4.78 20.93 -7.36
N ARG A 441 5.46 19.89 -7.82
CA ARG A 441 6.90 19.80 -7.82
C ARG A 441 7.56 20.73 -8.81
N GLY A 442 6.97 20.91 -9.98
CA GLY A 442 7.44 21.87 -10.97
C GLY A 442 7.51 23.30 -10.44
N ARG A 443 6.60 23.70 -9.55
CA ARG A 443 6.64 25.01 -8.84
C ARG A 443 7.74 25.12 -7.80
N LEU A 444 8.29 23.99 -7.35
CA LEU A 444 9.39 23.89 -6.39
C LEU A 444 10.75 23.67 -7.06
N GLU A 445 10.79 23.71 -8.38
CA GLU A 445 12.03 23.60 -9.18
C GLU A 445 12.35 24.95 -9.82
N LEU A 446 13.53 25.48 -9.49
CA LEU A 446 14.02 26.74 -10.02
C LEU A 446 15.15 26.45 -11.00
N LYS A 447 15.05 26.99 -12.23
CA LYS A 447 16.11 26.93 -13.24
C LYS A 447 16.89 28.24 -13.18
N GLU A 448 18.07 28.22 -12.57
CA GLU A 448 18.91 29.41 -12.45
C GLU A 448 19.64 29.72 -13.77
N ASN A 449 20.08 28.66 -14.46
CA ASN A 449 20.60 28.71 -15.83
C ASN A 449 20.53 27.30 -16.48
N GLU A 450 21.07 27.13 -17.69
CA GLU A 450 21.04 25.85 -18.41
C GLU A 450 21.71 24.69 -17.66
N ASN A 451 22.71 24.99 -16.81
CA ASN A 451 23.53 24.01 -16.10
C ASN A 451 23.22 23.90 -14.60
N ILE A 452 22.47 24.85 -14.02
CA ILE A 452 22.20 24.91 -12.58
C ILE A 452 20.69 24.86 -12.35
N HIS A 453 20.25 23.83 -11.65
CA HIS A 453 18.88 23.64 -11.22
C HIS A 453 18.83 23.57 -9.71
N THR A 454 17.80 24.15 -9.10
CA THR A 454 17.59 24.13 -7.66
C THR A 454 16.22 23.50 -7.36
N LYS A 455 16.23 22.42 -6.57
CA LYS A 455 15.03 21.75 -6.06
C LYS A 455 14.77 22.16 -4.63
N LEU A 456 13.61 22.73 -4.37
CA LEU A 456 13.20 23.16 -3.03
C LEU A 456 12.53 22.02 -2.23
N TYR A 457 12.68 20.79 -2.68
CA TYR A 457 12.20 19.56 -2.02
C TYR A 457 13.24 18.45 -2.18
N LYS A 458 13.20 17.48 -1.24
CA LYS A 458 14.12 16.34 -1.22
C LYS A 458 13.40 14.99 -1.26
N ARG A 459 12.07 14.99 -1.12
CA ARG A 459 11.23 13.79 -1.22
C ARG A 459 11.42 13.08 -2.56
N PRO A 460 11.37 11.73 -2.63
CA PRO A 460 11.05 10.76 -1.57
C PRO A 460 12.22 10.47 -0.63
N PHE A 461 11.92 9.96 0.59
CA PHE A 461 12.91 9.61 1.60
C PHE A 461 13.05 8.09 1.75
N VAL A 462 14.30 7.64 1.98
CA VAL A 462 14.65 6.24 2.26
C VAL A 462 14.40 5.94 3.74
N VAL A 463 13.58 4.91 4.01
CA VAL A 463 13.21 4.47 5.36
C VAL A 463 14.10 3.34 5.83
N THR A 464 14.53 2.45 4.93
CA THR A 464 15.45 1.35 5.24
C THR A 464 16.71 1.86 5.90
N PRO A 465 17.09 1.36 7.09
CA PRO A 465 18.32 1.76 7.76
C PRO A 465 19.57 1.48 6.92
N SER A 466 20.53 2.40 6.91
CA SER A 466 21.75 2.30 6.09
C SER A 466 22.56 1.03 6.33
N ASN A 467 22.50 0.45 7.53
CA ASN A 467 23.20 -0.80 7.88
C ASN A 467 22.60 -2.04 7.17
N LYS A 468 21.37 -1.96 6.65
CA LYS A 468 20.73 -3.01 5.84
C LYS A 468 21.07 -2.91 4.34
N LEU A 469 21.69 -1.81 3.89
CA LEU A 469 22.04 -1.56 2.48
C LEU A 469 23.47 -1.98 2.11
N LYS A 470 24.05 -2.96 2.81
CA LYS A 470 25.45 -3.40 2.62
C LYS A 470 25.74 -3.96 1.22
N GLU A 471 24.76 -4.58 0.60
CA GLU A 471 24.88 -5.16 -0.75
C GLU A 471 24.77 -4.11 -1.87
N ALA A 472 24.35 -2.89 -1.53
CA ALA A 472 24.27 -1.80 -2.48
C ALA A 472 25.67 -1.23 -2.79
N THR A 473 25.83 -0.71 -4.03
CA THR A 473 27.09 -0.04 -4.42
C THR A 473 27.40 1.15 -3.50
N GLU A 474 28.66 1.56 -3.44
CA GLU A 474 29.07 2.74 -2.66
C GLU A 474 28.29 4.00 -3.06
N PHE A 475 28.04 4.19 -4.36
CA PHE A 475 27.19 5.27 -4.84
C PHE A 475 25.77 5.16 -4.28
N SER A 476 25.15 3.98 -4.37
CA SER A 476 23.78 3.73 -3.88
C SER A 476 23.66 3.96 -2.37
N GLN A 477 24.66 3.55 -1.58
CA GLN A 477 24.69 3.80 -0.13
C GLN A 477 24.80 5.31 0.18
N LYS A 478 25.66 6.04 -0.53
CA LYS A 478 25.77 7.51 -0.39
C LYS A 478 24.48 8.21 -0.81
N TRP A 479 23.85 7.72 -1.90
CA TRP A 479 22.58 8.25 -2.35
C TRP A 479 21.46 7.99 -1.33
N ALA A 480 21.32 6.78 -0.81
CA ALA A 480 20.34 6.44 0.21
C ALA A 480 20.53 7.26 1.49
N LYS A 481 21.80 7.45 1.92
CA LYS A 481 22.12 8.33 3.06
C LYS A 481 21.73 9.78 2.81
N PHE A 482 21.91 10.28 1.59
CA PHE A 482 21.49 11.64 1.22
C PHE A 482 19.98 11.82 1.42
N TYR A 483 19.16 10.80 1.15
CA TYR A 483 17.70 10.81 1.28
C TYR A 483 17.18 10.13 2.56
N ASP A 484 18.01 10.01 3.60
CA ASP A 484 17.69 9.29 4.83
C ASP A 484 16.52 9.93 5.61
N TRP A 485 15.52 9.11 5.95
CA TRP A 485 14.33 9.53 6.68
C TRP A 485 14.61 9.94 8.12
N ASN A 486 15.54 9.28 8.82
CA ASN A 486 15.89 9.62 10.20
C ASN A 486 16.64 10.96 10.29
N GLU A 487 17.54 11.24 9.34
CA GLU A 487 18.20 12.54 9.23
C GLU A 487 17.14 13.64 8.98
N PHE A 488 16.17 13.38 8.12
CA PHE A 488 15.05 14.30 7.89
C PHE A 488 14.22 14.57 9.15
N LYS A 489 13.80 13.52 9.88
CA LYS A 489 13.07 13.68 11.16
C LYS A 489 13.84 14.53 12.18
N ASN A 490 15.14 14.35 12.24
CA ASN A 490 15.98 15.16 13.15
C ASN A 490 15.95 16.65 12.78
N LYS A 491 15.91 16.99 11.48
CA LYS A 491 15.75 18.37 11.02
C LYS A 491 14.38 18.95 11.37
N VAL A 492 13.30 18.16 11.21
CA VAL A 492 11.95 18.58 11.62
C VAL A 492 11.91 18.98 13.09
N LYS A 493 12.53 18.18 13.99
CA LYS A 493 12.60 18.47 15.43
C LYS A 493 13.30 19.78 15.75
N LEU A 494 14.23 20.25 14.92
CA LEU A 494 14.93 21.53 15.10
C LEU A 494 14.07 22.75 14.71
N ILE A 495 13.00 22.55 13.97
CA ILE A 495 12.08 23.60 13.53
C ILE A 495 10.83 23.60 14.42
N THR A 496 10.44 22.45 14.94
CA THR A 496 9.21 22.27 15.73
C THR A 496 9.40 22.78 17.17
N LYS A 497 8.49 23.65 17.64
CA LYS A 497 8.40 24.03 19.05
C LYS A 497 7.71 22.90 19.82
N ASN A 498 8.44 22.16 20.64
CA ASN A 498 7.88 21.11 21.49
C ASN A 498 6.93 21.74 22.54
N LYS A 499 5.63 21.71 22.30
CA LYS A 499 4.57 22.24 23.19
C LYS A 499 4.54 21.55 24.57
N ARG A 500 5.12 20.35 24.71
CA ARG A 500 5.07 19.55 25.94
C ARG A 500 6.07 19.95 27.03
N ASN A 501 7.16 20.68 26.72
CA ASN A 501 8.24 20.99 27.68
C ASN A 501 8.56 22.48 27.85
N SER A 502 7.74 23.41 27.38
CA SER A 502 8.06 24.83 27.35
C SER A 502 7.65 25.58 28.65
N GLN A 503 8.15 25.16 29.82
CA GLN A 503 8.05 25.96 31.05
C GLN A 503 9.34 26.70 31.43
N ASN A 504 10.43 26.52 30.67
CA ASN A 504 11.70 27.19 30.96
C ASN A 504 12.17 28.07 29.81
N GLU A 505 12.53 29.34 30.08
CA GLU A 505 13.10 30.29 29.12
C GLU A 505 14.39 29.80 28.43
N ASN A 506 15.05 28.77 28.94
CA ASN A 506 16.22 28.14 28.33
C ASN A 506 15.88 27.24 27.10
N ASP A 507 14.61 26.96 26.83
CA ASP A 507 14.21 26.13 25.69
C ASP A 507 14.14 26.89 24.36
N GLU A 508 14.15 28.24 24.37
CA GLU A 508 14.20 29.06 23.15
C GLU A 508 15.47 28.84 22.29
N LYS A 509 16.50 28.22 22.86
CA LYS A 509 17.76 27.90 22.15
C LYS A 509 17.79 26.54 21.51
N LYS A 510 16.69 25.77 21.59
CA LYS A 510 16.61 24.37 21.07
C LYS A 510 15.96 24.25 19.69
N TYR A 511 15.27 25.24 19.20
CA TYR A 511 14.59 25.25 17.90
C TYR A 511 14.70 26.58 17.17
N LEU A 512 14.54 26.55 15.84
CA LEU A 512 14.56 27.77 15.03
C LEU A 512 13.22 28.52 15.19
N PRO A 513 13.24 29.82 15.61
CA PRO A 513 12.00 30.59 15.78
C PRO A 513 11.15 30.65 14.49
N PRO A 514 9.81 30.60 14.56
CA PRO A 514 8.92 30.62 13.39
C PRO A 514 9.13 31.81 12.46
N ASN A 515 9.44 32.99 13.00
CA ASN A 515 9.72 34.18 12.19
C ASN A 515 10.99 34.01 11.34
N GLN A 516 12.00 33.27 11.82
CA GLN A 516 13.22 33.00 11.05
C GLN A 516 12.96 31.91 10.01
N SER A 517 12.19 30.86 10.35
CA SER A 517 11.77 29.85 9.41
C SER A 517 10.98 30.43 8.25
N ASN A 518 10.04 31.36 8.50
CA ASN A 518 9.28 32.05 7.46
C ASN A 518 10.16 32.96 6.58
N LYS A 519 11.15 33.64 7.14
CA LYS A 519 12.11 34.43 6.36
C LYS A 519 12.96 33.54 5.44
N LEU A 520 13.42 32.40 5.93
CA LEU A 520 14.12 31.40 5.11
C LEU A 520 13.24 30.85 4.01
N ARG A 521 11.99 30.46 4.33
CA ARG A 521 11.01 30.03 3.32
C ARG A 521 10.88 31.04 2.18
N SER A 522 10.67 32.32 2.52
CA SER A 522 10.52 33.39 1.52
C SER A 522 11.80 33.62 0.70
N ALA A 523 12.98 33.43 1.30
CA ALA A 523 14.25 33.57 0.61
C ALA A 523 14.50 32.40 -0.36
N LEU A 524 14.15 31.17 0.01
CA LEU A 524 14.31 29.97 -0.82
C LEU A 524 13.56 30.08 -2.15
N PHE A 525 12.33 30.61 -2.15
CA PHE A 525 11.55 30.84 -3.38
C PHE A 525 12.16 31.92 -4.32
N ARG A 526 13.15 32.69 -3.85
CA ARG A 526 13.92 33.64 -4.68
C ARG A 526 15.22 33.07 -5.22
N GLY A 527 15.50 31.80 -4.97
CA GLY A 527 16.66 31.07 -5.43
C GLY A 527 17.70 30.77 -4.37
N LYS A 528 18.69 29.95 -4.76
CA LYS A 528 19.72 29.44 -3.86
C LYS A 528 20.54 30.56 -3.18
N GLU A 529 21.01 31.55 -3.95
CA GLU A 529 21.81 32.65 -3.42
C GLU A 529 21.09 33.45 -2.33
N SER A 530 19.79 33.76 -2.56
CA SER A 530 18.93 34.42 -1.58
C SER A 530 18.75 33.59 -0.32
N GLY A 531 18.51 32.28 -0.50
CA GLY A 531 18.36 31.32 0.60
C GLY A 531 19.62 31.25 1.45
N ASP A 532 20.78 31.09 0.83
CA ASP A 532 22.08 31.01 1.53
C ASP A 532 22.41 32.33 2.23
N ALA A 533 22.21 33.49 1.59
CA ALA A 533 22.41 34.79 2.21
C ALA A 533 21.55 34.97 3.47
N GLN A 534 20.25 34.64 3.40
CA GLN A 534 19.37 34.67 4.57
C GLN A 534 19.78 33.69 5.66
N PHE A 535 20.23 32.48 5.27
CA PHE A 535 20.71 31.47 6.22
C PHE A 535 21.98 31.96 6.96
N GLN A 536 22.94 32.54 6.26
CA GLN A 536 24.15 33.09 6.86
C GLN A 536 23.88 34.25 7.84
N LEU A 537 22.86 35.09 7.60
CA LEU A 537 22.44 36.15 8.51
C LEU A 537 22.04 35.62 9.90
N ILE A 538 21.41 34.45 9.93
CA ILE A 538 20.95 33.85 11.19
C ILE A 538 21.94 32.84 11.77
N TYR A 539 22.93 32.40 10.98
CA TYR A 539 23.86 31.32 11.33
C TYR A 539 24.55 31.55 12.68
N LYS A 540 25.20 32.70 12.88
CA LYS A 540 25.91 33.02 14.15
C LYS A 540 24.96 33.13 15.35
N ARG A 541 23.73 33.61 15.13
CA ARG A 541 22.76 33.82 16.22
C ARG A 541 22.18 32.53 16.75
N TYR A 542 22.03 31.53 15.87
CA TYR A 542 21.43 30.23 16.15
C TYR A 542 22.37 29.07 15.80
N GLU A 543 23.67 29.25 16.07
CA GLU A 543 24.75 28.37 15.59
C GLU A 543 24.49 26.89 15.88
N ASN A 544 24.09 26.53 17.12
CA ASN A 544 23.81 25.16 17.52
C ASN A 544 22.69 24.48 16.71
N ILE A 545 21.75 25.25 16.13
CA ILE A 545 20.62 24.77 15.34
C ILE A 545 20.99 24.79 13.86
N THR A 546 21.57 25.90 13.41
CA THR A 546 21.89 26.11 11.99
C THR A 546 22.99 25.17 11.50
N ILE A 547 23.96 24.78 12.32
CA ILE A 547 24.92 23.71 11.99
C ILE A 547 24.21 22.39 11.66
N LYS A 548 23.20 22.04 12.44
CA LYS A 548 22.44 20.80 12.25
C LYS A 548 21.40 20.87 11.12
N LEU A 549 20.93 22.09 10.80
CA LEU A 549 20.00 22.31 9.67
C LEU A 549 20.74 22.42 8.33
N ALA A 550 22.02 22.80 8.33
CA ALA A 550 22.81 22.92 7.11
C ALA A 550 22.88 21.59 6.36
N GLU A 551 22.71 21.65 5.05
CA GLU A 551 22.88 20.50 4.14
C GLU A 551 24.34 20.37 3.66
N SER A 552 25.04 21.50 3.55
CA SER A 552 26.47 21.59 3.27
C SER A 552 27.12 22.76 4.06
N ASP A 553 28.39 23.08 3.84
CA ASP A 553 29.08 24.13 4.60
C ASP A 553 28.32 25.47 4.55
N LYS A 554 27.67 25.82 5.66
CA LYS A 554 26.89 27.05 5.87
C LYS A 554 25.79 27.30 4.81
N SER A 555 25.26 26.25 4.19
CA SER A 555 24.19 26.32 3.19
C SER A 555 23.04 25.37 3.53
N LEU A 556 21.83 25.80 3.19
CA LEU A 556 20.64 24.92 3.22
C LEU A 556 20.56 23.99 2.01
N PHE A 557 21.50 24.08 1.07
CA PHE A 557 21.51 23.29 -0.14
C PHE A 557 22.70 22.34 -0.19
N GLN A 558 22.48 21.19 -0.79
CA GLN A 558 23.49 20.20 -1.10
C GLN A 558 23.37 19.77 -2.57
N ILE A 559 24.49 19.42 -3.19
CA ILE A 559 24.49 18.88 -4.55
C ILE A 559 23.93 17.46 -4.50
N THR A 560 22.90 17.21 -5.31
CA THR A 560 22.30 15.89 -5.45
C THR A 560 23.32 14.90 -6.02
N PRO A 561 23.54 13.73 -5.40
CA PRO A 561 24.38 12.70 -5.97
C PRO A 561 23.85 12.22 -7.33
N ILE A 562 24.64 12.34 -8.38
CA ILE A 562 24.30 11.90 -9.74
C ILE A 562 25.24 10.76 -10.09
N ASN A 563 24.70 9.70 -10.72
CA ASN A 563 25.51 8.58 -11.19
C ASN A 563 26.42 9.06 -12.34
N SER A 564 27.73 8.81 -12.23
CA SER A 564 28.73 9.22 -13.23
C SER A 564 28.50 8.65 -14.62
N LYS A 565 27.62 7.66 -14.77
CA LYS A 565 27.18 7.11 -16.07
C LYS A 565 26.22 8.04 -16.84
N GLU A 566 25.57 8.98 -16.14
CA GLU A 566 24.74 10.00 -16.77
C GLU A 566 25.60 11.22 -17.14
N ASN A 567 25.96 11.34 -18.39
CA ASN A 567 26.78 12.42 -18.98
C ASN A 567 26.11 13.82 -18.91
N ASN A 568 25.26 14.09 -17.92
CA ASN A 568 24.59 15.36 -17.77
C ASN A 568 25.48 16.35 -17.00
N LYS A 569 25.98 17.38 -17.70
CA LYS A 569 26.72 18.52 -17.13
C LYS A 569 25.87 19.41 -16.19
N LYS A 570 24.71 18.92 -15.71
CA LYS A 570 23.79 19.70 -14.88
C LYS A 570 24.07 19.48 -13.39
N THR A 571 24.30 20.57 -12.67
CA THR A 571 24.39 20.56 -11.21
C THR A 571 22.99 20.79 -10.62
N VAL A 572 22.52 19.87 -9.81
CA VAL A 572 21.22 19.97 -9.12
C VAL A 572 21.47 20.22 -7.64
N TYR A 573 21.08 21.38 -7.15
CA TYR A 573 21.05 21.69 -5.73
C TYR A 573 19.70 21.31 -5.14
N THR A 574 19.72 20.68 -3.95
CA THR A 574 18.50 20.20 -3.28
C THR A 574 18.50 20.64 -1.84
N THR A 575 17.34 20.99 -1.30
CA THR A 575 17.11 21.28 0.11
C THR A 575 15.93 20.52 0.67
N SER A 576 16.05 20.02 1.91
CA SER A 576 14.93 19.41 2.65
C SER A 576 14.20 20.41 3.57
N PHE A 577 14.60 21.69 3.57
CA PHE A 577 14.10 22.65 4.56
C PHE A 577 12.59 22.93 4.42
N LEU A 578 12.07 23.05 3.19
CA LEU A 578 10.63 23.23 2.98
C LEU A 578 9.83 21.97 3.35
N ASP A 579 10.37 20.78 3.00
CA ASP A 579 9.77 19.52 3.41
C ASP A 579 9.67 19.41 4.94
N ALA A 580 10.76 19.82 5.64
CA ALA A 580 10.80 19.80 7.10
C ALA A 580 9.85 20.82 7.73
N LEU A 581 9.71 22.00 7.11
CA LEU A 581 8.76 23.02 7.57
C LEU A 581 7.30 22.57 7.40
N ASP A 582 6.98 21.90 6.27
CA ASP A 582 5.66 21.33 6.03
C ASP A 582 5.34 20.21 7.04
N ALA A 583 6.32 19.40 7.41
CA ALA A 583 6.15 18.24 8.29
C ALA A 583 6.08 18.57 9.80
N THR A 584 6.27 19.82 10.23
CA THR A 584 6.38 20.20 11.66
C THR A 584 5.18 19.84 12.53
N ASP A 585 3.98 19.78 11.96
CA ASP A 585 2.76 19.42 12.69
C ASP A 585 2.42 17.91 12.59
N PHE A 586 3.22 17.12 11.85
CA PHE A 586 2.92 15.74 11.46
C PHE A 586 4.04 14.73 11.84
N LEU A 587 5.12 15.21 12.52
CA LEU A 587 6.25 14.38 12.99
C LEU A 587 6.73 14.76 14.40
#